data_4f6b73eb2e4c847d9e0da8ff397ad83b
#
_entry.id   4f6b73eb2e4c847d9e0da8ff397ad83b
#
_cell.length_a   1.000
_cell.length_b   1.000
_cell.length_c   1.000
_cell.angle_alpha   90.00
_cell.angle_beta   90.00
_cell.angle_gamma   90.00
#
_symmetry.space_group_name_H-M   'P 1'
#
loop_
_entity.id
_entity.type
_entity.pdbx_description
1 polymer ?
#
loop_
_entity_poly.entity_id
_entity_poly.type
_entity_poly.pdbx_seq_one_letter_code
_entity_poly.pdbx_strand_id
1 'polypeptide(L)'
;MRNTFKSVKSLASIGSVCAAMFALSATHAQPFEAHPSTQEESIKVSLETLAGWEQELSNWGRWGPDDQRGTLNLITAAKTKQAASLVLSGESVTLQHFVTTEPPAIDSAAFGPTDHWMSRIDPVTGEPSFALDEIQFSLHDGMLSHLDALCHYRTEIDGEYIIFNGYPQNLTATGCEDLAIDRMGTSYVTRGILVDMPLLRGVEWLDPSTPIYIEDLLAWEEF
;
A
#
# COMPACT_ATOMS: atom_id res chain seq x y z
N MET A 1 -32.35 -12.80 -52.78
CA MET A 1 -33.26 -11.76 -52.33
C MET A 1 -32.46 -10.51 -52.06
N ARG A 2 -32.67 -9.49 -52.89
CA ARG A 2 -31.97 -8.20 -52.81
C ARG A 2 -32.78 -7.30 -51.88
N ASN A 3 -32.14 -6.69 -50.87
CA ASN A 3 -32.74 -5.57 -50.17
C ASN A 3 -31.89 -4.31 -50.32
N THR A 4 -32.54 -3.35 -50.86
CA THR A 4 -32.09 -2.04 -51.30
C THR A 4 -32.00 -1.07 -50.11
N PHE A 5 -30.87 -0.41 -49.97
CA PHE A 5 -30.72 0.76 -49.09
C PHE A 5 -31.37 1.99 -49.75
N LYS A 6 -32.28 2.64 -49.02
CA LYS A 6 -32.81 3.96 -49.38
C LYS A 6 -32.02 5.06 -48.68
N SER A 7 -31.47 5.93 -49.46
CA SER A 7 -30.89 7.22 -49.13
C SER A 7 -31.95 8.17 -48.57
N VAL A 8 -31.66 8.85 -47.48
CA VAL A 8 -32.41 10.04 -47.01
C VAL A 8 -31.49 11.25 -47.05
N LYS A 9 -31.97 12.23 -47.83
CA LYS A 9 -31.31 13.52 -48.09
C LYS A 9 -31.50 14.50 -46.91
N SER A 10 -30.45 15.25 -46.69
CA SER A 10 -30.25 16.55 -46.06
C SER A 10 -31.50 17.45 -45.92
N LEU A 11 -31.64 18.02 -44.73
CA LEU A 11 -32.21 19.37 -44.53
C LEU A 11 -31.37 20.10 -43.49
N ALA A 12 -30.72 21.14 -43.95
CA ALA A 12 -30.04 22.13 -43.14
C ALA A 12 -31.07 23.09 -42.52
N SER A 13 -30.94 23.36 -41.23
CA SER A 13 -31.55 24.56 -40.64
C SER A 13 -30.57 25.20 -39.66
N ILE A 14 -30.35 26.45 -39.89
CA ILE A 14 -29.51 27.41 -39.22
C ILE A 14 -30.13 27.71 -37.87
N GLY A 15 -29.38 27.50 -36.78
CA GLY A 15 -29.76 27.87 -35.44
C GLY A 15 -28.55 28.40 -34.66
N SER A 16 -28.69 29.64 -34.27
CA SER A 16 -27.78 30.54 -33.62
C SER A 16 -26.98 29.90 -32.47
N VAL A 17 -25.66 30.02 -32.54
CA VAL A 17 -24.72 29.58 -31.51
C VAL A 17 -24.60 30.66 -30.46
N CYS A 18 -25.11 30.42 -29.26
CA CYS A 18 -24.65 31.10 -28.06
C CYS A 18 -23.33 30.44 -27.59
N ALA A 19 -22.21 31.08 -27.90
CA ALA A 19 -20.92 30.72 -27.34
C ALA A 19 -20.88 31.15 -25.85
N ALA A 20 -21.16 30.21 -24.96
CA ALA A 20 -20.82 30.38 -23.56
C ALA A 20 -19.31 30.11 -23.41
N MET A 21 -18.54 31.18 -23.27
CA MET A 21 -17.16 31.10 -22.85
C MET A 21 -17.10 30.57 -21.39
N PHE A 22 -16.80 29.29 -21.23
CA PHE A 22 -16.30 28.79 -19.96
C PHE A 22 -14.88 29.33 -19.78
N ALA A 23 -14.75 30.37 -18.97
CA ALA A 23 -13.45 30.74 -18.42
C ALA A 23 -13.01 29.60 -17.49
N LEU A 24 -12.10 28.73 -17.97
CA LEU A 24 -11.32 27.88 -17.10
C LEU A 24 -10.51 28.82 -16.21
N SER A 25 -10.92 28.98 -14.97
CA SER A 25 -10.06 29.53 -13.93
C SER A 25 -8.92 28.54 -13.74
N ALA A 26 -7.78 28.81 -14.37
CA ALA A 26 -6.54 28.16 -14.00
C ALA A 26 -6.28 28.57 -12.55
N THR A 27 -6.59 27.67 -11.64
CA THR A 27 -6.06 27.75 -10.28
C THR A 27 -4.55 27.67 -10.42
N HIS A 28 -3.89 28.81 -10.32
CA HIS A 28 -2.45 28.85 -10.16
C HIS A 28 -2.14 28.08 -8.87
N ALA A 29 -1.58 26.89 -9.02
CA ALA A 29 -0.90 26.24 -7.92
C ALA A 29 0.14 27.26 -7.43
N GLN A 30 0.00 27.72 -6.20
CA GLN A 30 1.02 28.55 -5.57
C GLN A 30 2.32 27.75 -5.59
N PRO A 31 3.45 28.37 -5.94
CA PRO A 31 4.72 27.66 -5.82
C PRO A 31 4.89 27.23 -4.37
N PHE A 32 5.14 25.96 -4.18
CA PHE A 32 5.41 25.36 -2.89
C PHE A 32 6.68 26.03 -2.33
N GLU A 33 6.54 26.79 -1.26
CA GLU A 33 7.69 27.26 -0.49
C GLU A 33 8.11 26.12 0.43
N ALA A 34 9.22 25.45 0.09
CA ALA A 34 9.81 24.45 0.96
C ALA A 34 10.09 25.08 2.33
N HIS A 35 9.56 24.46 3.40
CA HIS A 35 10.00 24.83 4.73
C HIS A 35 11.50 24.63 4.82
N PRO A 36 12.28 25.62 5.36
CA PRO A 36 13.70 25.43 5.53
C PRO A 36 13.90 24.17 6.37
N SER A 37 14.58 23.20 5.80
CA SER A 37 15.02 22.01 6.53
C SER A 37 15.72 22.53 7.80
N THR A 38 15.12 22.32 8.95
CA THR A 38 15.85 22.43 10.20
C THR A 38 17.05 21.52 10.03
N GLN A 39 18.26 22.08 10.08
CA GLN A 39 19.48 21.29 9.99
C GLN A 39 19.34 20.16 11.02
N GLU A 40 19.20 18.95 10.52
CA GLU A 40 19.16 17.76 11.35
C GLU A 40 20.48 17.72 12.15
N GLU A 41 20.42 18.13 13.40
CA GLU A 41 21.30 17.54 14.39
C GLU A 41 20.94 16.07 14.38
N SER A 42 21.77 15.24 13.71
CA SER A 42 21.47 13.82 13.53
C SER A 42 21.21 13.20 14.89
N ILE A 43 19.97 12.83 15.15
CA ILE A 43 19.56 12.13 16.37
C ILE A 43 20.40 10.86 16.41
N LYS A 44 21.34 10.80 17.36
CA LYS A 44 22.17 9.61 17.55
C LYS A 44 21.40 8.62 18.38
N VAL A 45 20.79 7.64 17.73
CA VAL A 45 20.11 6.54 18.42
C VAL A 45 21.16 5.55 18.88
N SER A 46 21.29 5.37 20.19
CA SER A 46 22.11 4.32 20.79
C SER A 46 21.33 3.01 20.87
N LEU A 47 22.03 1.88 21.05
CA LEU A 47 21.36 0.60 21.31
C LEU A 47 20.54 0.63 22.61
N GLU A 48 20.97 1.39 23.61
CA GLU A 48 20.21 1.58 24.85
C GLU A 48 18.92 2.36 24.60
N THR A 49 18.98 3.42 23.78
CA THR A 49 17.77 4.17 23.37
C THR A 49 16.80 3.27 22.63
N LEU A 50 17.30 2.46 21.70
CA LEU A 50 16.47 1.53 20.94
C LEU A 50 15.79 0.50 21.84
N ALA A 51 16.55 -0.12 22.76
CA ALA A 51 15.99 -1.06 23.74
C ALA A 51 14.95 -0.39 24.67
N GLY A 52 15.15 0.88 25.02
CA GLY A 52 14.17 1.68 25.76
C GLY A 52 12.86 1.84 24.98
N TRP A 53 12.95 2.18 23.70
CA TRP A 53 11.78 2.31 22.82
C TRP A 53 11.04 0.98 22.62
N GLU A 54 11.74 -0.13 22.50
CA GLU A 54 11.12 -1.46 22.40
C GLU A 54 10.23 -1.76 23.61
N GLN A 55 10.66 -1.38 24.81
CA GLN A 55 9.88 -1.56 26.03
C GLN A 55 8.73 -0.54 26.13
N GLU A 56 9.01 0.73 25.89
CA GLU A 56 8.05 1.82 26.05
C GLU A 56 6.89 1.72 25.01
N LEU A 57 7.21 1.35 23.78
CA LEU A 57 6.24 1.28 22.68
C LEU A 57 5.57 -0.09 22.55
N SER A 58 6.00 -1.08 23.34
CA SER A 58 5.40 -2.42 23.32
C SER A 58 3.91 -2.35 23.70
N ASN A 59 3.08 -2.97 22.88
CA ASN A 59 1.65 -3.12 23.15
C ASN A 59 1.27 -4.60 23.41
N TRP A 60 2.24 -5.43 23.71
CA TRP A 60 2.02 -6.83 24.05
C TRP A 60 1.07 -6.96 25.25
N GLY A 61 0.18 -7.94 25.20
CA GLY A 61 -0.82 -8.18 26.23
C GLY A 61 -1.99 -7.18 26.25
N ARG A 62 -1.95 -6.10 25.44
CA ARG A 62 -3.00 -5.07 25.41
C ARG A 62 -4.37 -5.63 25.11
N TRP A 63 -4.46 -6.66 24.28
CA TRP A 63 -5.70 -7.32 23.87
C TRP A 63 -5.83 -8.76 24.42
N GLY A 64 -5.00 -9.08 25.41
CA GLY A 64 -4.95 -10.40 26.05
C GLY A 64 -3.81 -11.28 25.53
N PRO A 65 -3.49 -12.35 26.29
CA PRO A 65 -2.32 -13.19 25.99
C PRO A 65 -2.47 -14.00 24.70
N ASP A 66 -3.70 -14.27 24.29
CA ASP A 66 -4.00 -15.08 23.08
C ASP A 66 -4.25 -14.21 21.84
N ASP A 67 -3.98 -12.89 21.93
CA ASP A 67 -4.22 -11.99 20.80
C ASP A 67 -3.21 -12.24 19.67
N GLN A 68 -3.74 -12.44 18.47
CA GLN A 68 -2.99 -12.65 17.23
C GLN A 68 -3.23 -11.56 16.17
N ARG A 69 -3.84 -10.43 16.57
CA ARG A 69 -4.24 -9.35 15.64
C ARG A 69 -3.51 -8.04 15.89
N GLY A 70 -2.98 -7.83 17.08
CA GLY A 70 -2.29 -6.59 17.42
C GLY A 70 -3.17 -5.34 17.25
N THR A 71 -2.60 -4.29 16.69
CA THR A 71 -3.31 -3.01 16.46
C THR A 71 -4.51 -3.13 15.52
N LEU A 72 -4.64 -4.18 14.71
CA LEU A 72 -5.82 -4.43 13.90
C LEU A 72 -7.10 -4.58 14.72
N ASN A 73 -6.99 -4.91 16.02
CA ASN A 73 -8.12 -4.88 16.95
C ASN A 73 -8.76 -3.49 17.06
N LEU A 74 -8.05 -2.43 16.70
CA LEU A 74 -8.59 -1.08 16.67
C LEU A 74 -9.51 -0.80 15.47
N ILE A 75 -9.49 -1.65 14.45
CA ILE A 75 -10.37 -1.54 13.29
C ILE A 75 -11.69 -2.24 13.63
N THR A 76 -12.55 -1.51 14.32
CA THR A 76 -13.88 -1.99 14.72
C THR A 76 -14.92 -1.75 13.63
N ALA A 77 -16.06 -2.42 13.71
CA ALA A 77 -17.21 -2.20 12.82
C ALA A 77 -17.65 -0.72 12.83
N ALA A 78 -17.57 -0.04 13.97
CA ALA A 78 -17.87 1.39 14.08
C ALA A 78 -16.87 2.25 13.29
N LYS A 79 -15.57 1.95 13.39
CA LYS A 79 -14.53 2.64 12.58
C LYS A 79 -14.68 2.38 11.09
N THR A 80 -15.00 1.14 10.69
CA THR A 80 -15.28 0.82 9.29
C THR A 80 -16.48 1.61 8.76
N LYS A 81 -17.57 1.69 9.53
CA LYS A 81 -18.73 2.51 9.17
C LYS A 81 -18.37 3.99 9.05
N GLN A 82 -17.58 4.51 9.99
CA GLN A 82 -17.07 5.88 9.94
C GLN A 82 -16.22 6.12 8.68
N ALA A 83 -15.28 5.22 8.38
CA ALA A 83 -14.44 5.31 7.18
C ALA A 83 -15.28 5.33 5.91
N ALA A 84 -16.28 4.48 5.78
CA ALA A 84 -17.20 4.46 4.64
C ALA A 84 -17.95 5.79 4.46
N SER A 85 -18.25 6.50 5.54
CA SER A 85 -18.93 7.81 5.48
C SER A 85 -18.03 8.95 4.97
N LEU A 86 -16.73 8.73 4.85
CA LEU A 86 -15.79 9.70 4.30
C LEU A 86 -15.75 9.67 2.76
N VAL A 87 -16.34 8.68 2.14
CA VAL A 87 -16.42 8.59 0.67
C VAL A 87 -17.46 9.59 0.17
N LEU A 88 -17.02 10.70 -0.39
CA LEU A 88 -17.88 11.78 -0.87
C LEU A 88 -18.04 11.81 -2.39
N SER A 89 -16.92 11.66 -3.12
CA SER A 89 -16.92 11.70 -4.60
C SER A 89 -17.02 10.31 -5.24
N GLY A 90 -16.62 9.26 -4.51
CA GLY A 90 -16.48 7.91 -5.07
C GLY A 90 -15.25 7.72 -5.94
N GLU A 91 -14.37 8.72 -6.03
CA GLU A 91 -13.08 8.59 -6.70
C GLU A 91 -12.17 7.63 -5.94
N SER A 92 -11.40 6.86 -6.68
CA SER A 92 -10.42 5.94 -6.13
C SER A 92 -9.03 6.19 -6.73
N VAL A 93 -8.02 6.07 -5.90
CA VAL A 93 -6.61 6.19 -6.29
C VAL A 93 -5.91 4.90 -5.94
N THR A 94 -5.24 4.30 -6.92
CA THR A 94 -4.40 3.14 -6.66
C THR A 94 -3.06 3.58 -6.08
N LEU A 95 -2.60 2.87 -5.05
CA LEU A 95 -1.29 3.07 -4.44
C LEU A 95 -0.29 1.97 -4.83
N GLN A 96 -0.69 1.08 -5.73
CA GLN A 96 0.16 -0.01 -6.21
C GLN A 96 1.01 0.42 -7.42
N HIS A 97 2.20 -0.13 -7.53
CA HIS A 97 3.00 -0.09 -8.74
C HIS A 97 2.51 -1.12 -9.75
N PHE A 98 2.83 -0.90 -11.03
CA PHE A 98 2.66 -1.95 -12.03
C PHE A 98 3.63 -3.10 -11.71
N VAL A 99 3.11 -4.32 -11.76
CA VAL A 99 3.95 -5.51 -11.68
C VAL A 99 4.66 -5.67 -13.02
N THR A 100 5.98 -5.70 -12.99
CA THR A 100 6.81 -5.87 -14.19
C THR A 100 7.64 -7.15 -14.08
N THR A 101 8.02 -7.70 -15.21
CA THR A 101 8.96 -8.82 -15.27
C THR A 101 10.43 -8.35 -15.27
N GLU A 102 10.65 -7.04 -15.33
CA GLU A 102 11.97 -6.46 -15.20
C GLU A 102 12.36 -6.42 -13.71
N PRO A 103 13.61 -6.76 -13.38
CA PRO A 103 14.06 -6.68 -12.00
C PRO A 103 13.99 -5.21 -11.51
N PRO A 104 13.58 -4.97 -10.26
CA PRO A 104 13.54 -3.63 -9.71
C PRO A 104 14.97 -3.02 -9.66
N ALA A 105 15.04 -1.70 -9.78
CA ALA A 105 16.32 -0.97 -9.73
C ALA A 105 17.02 -1.03 -8.36
N ILE A 106 16.30 -1.42 -7.32
CA ILE A 106 16.85 -1.66 -5.98
C ILE A 106 17.46 -3.07 -5.98
N ASP A 107 18.59 -3.24 -5.31
CA ASP A 107 19.32 -4.51 -5.19
C ASP A 107 18.39 -5.62 -4.65
N SER A 108 17.71 -6.26 -5.58
CA SER A 108 16.72 -7.31 -5.34
C SER A 108 17.30 -8.70 -5.56
N ALA A 109 18.62 -8.86 -5.49
CA ALA A 109 19.29 -10.15 -5.65
C ALA A 109 18.76 -11.22 -4.68
N ALA A 110 18.07 -10.82 -3.62
CA ALA A 110 17.42 -11.71 -2.66
C ALA A 110 16.04 -12.23 -3.13
N PHE A 111 15.41 -11.55 -4.10
CA PHE A 111 14.03 -11.82 -4.49
C PHE A 111 14.00 -12.10 -5.99
N GLY A 112 13.46 -13.25 -6.37
CA GLY A 112 13.37 -13.65 -7.77
C GLY A 112 12.47 -12.71 -8.60
N PRO A 113 12.63 -12.70 -9.93
CA PRO A 113 11.79 -11.91 -10.81
C PRO A 113 10.33 -12.38 -10.75
N THR A 114 9.43 -11.48 -11.10
CA THR A 114 8.04 -11.85 -11.41
C THR A 114 8.00 -12.45 -12.80
N ASP A 115 7.49 -13.67 -12.94
CA ASP A 115 7.22 -14.29 -14.21
C ASP A 115 5.73 -14.20 -14.54
N HIS A 116 5.42 -13.83 -15.77
CA HIS A 116 4.05 -13.81 -16.29
C HIS A 116 4.02 -14.47 -17.66
N TRP A 117 3.09 -15.41 -17.85
CA TRP A 117 2.90 -16.07 -19.14
C TRP A 117 1.42 -16.37 -19.39
N MET A 118 1.11 -16.56 -20.66
CA MET A 118 -0.23 -16.95 -21.11
C MET A 118 -0.28 -18.43 -21.41
N SER A 119 -1.24 -19.13 -20.81
CA SER A 119 -1.57 -20.50 -21.14
C SER A 119 -2.86 -20.53 -21.95
N ARG A 120 -2.93 -21.43 -22.96
CA ARG A 120 -4.09 -21.61 -23.83
C ARG A 120 -4.54 -23.07 -23.92
N ILE A 121 -3.97 -23.92 -23.13
CA ILE A 121 -4.20 -25.35 -23.20
C ILE A 121 -5.21 -25.74 -22.14
N ASP A 122 -6.31 -26.38 -22.57
CA ASP A 122 -7.25 -27.01 -21.66
C ASP A 122 -6.57 -28.17 -20.94
N PRO A 123 -6.51 -28.19 -19.61
CA PRO A 123 -5.78 -29.20 -18.86
C PRO A 123 -6.42 -30.61 -18.95
N VAL A 124 -7.66 -30.70 -19.40
CA VAL A 124 -8.41 -31.98 -19.52
C VAL A 124 -8.28 -32.56 -20.92
N THR A 125 -8.44 -31.73 -21.94
CA THR A 125 -8.43 -32.18 -23.35
C THR A 125 -7.09 -32.05 -24.02
N GLY A 126 -6.19 -31.20 -23.51
CA GLY A 126 -4.92 -30.86 -24.14
C GLY A 126 -5.07 -29.95 -25.37
N GLU A 127 -6.27 -29.52 -25.70
CA GLU A 127 -6.55 -28.68 -26.88
C GLU A 127 -6.53 -27.20 -26.54
N PRO A 128 -6.24 -26.31 -27.50
CA PRO A 128 -6.36 -24.88 -27.30
C PRO A 128 -7.80 -24.49 -26.90
N SER A 129 -7.93 -23.84 -25.75
CA SER A 129 -9.20 -23.44 -25.18
C SER A 129 -9.24 -21.92 -24.98
N PHE A 130 -9.47 -21.47 -23.79
CA PHE A 130 -9.44 -20.06 -23.42
C PHE A 130 -8.01 -19.65 -22.96
N ALA A 131 -7.73 -18.36 -23.01
CA ALA A 131 -6.47 -17.83 -22.49
C ALA A 131 -6.53 -17.70 -20.97
N LEU A 132 -5.46 -18.15 -20.31
CA LEU A 132 -5.26 -18.02 -18.87
C LEU A 132 -3.98 -17.24 -18.62
N ASP A 133 -4.04 -16.33 -17.68
CA ASP A 133 -2.86 -15.66 -17.13
C ASP A 133 -2.29 -16.51 -15.99
N GLU A 134 -1.00 -16.77 -16.04
CA GLU A 134 -0.26 -17.42 -14.99
C GLU A 134 0.86 -16.51 -14.52
N ILE A 135 0.97 -16.34 -13.18
CA ILE A 135 1.95 -15.45 -12.56
C ILE A 135 2.67 -16.18 -11.45
N GLN A 136 3.98 -16.08 -11.46
CA GLN A 136 4.85 -16.53 -10.38
C GLN A 136 5.65 -15.34 -9.85
N PHE A 137 5.64 -15.11 -8.54
CA PHE A 137 6.35 -14.00 -7.91
C PHE A 137 6.76 -14.33 -6.48
N SER A 138 7.77 -13.60 -5.97
CA SER A 138 8.04 -13.49 -4.55
C SER A 138 7.24 -12.32 -3.95
N LEU A 139 6.52 -12.54 -2.86
CA LEU A 139 5.75 -11.48 -2.20
C LEU A 139 6.64 -10.32 -1.70
N HIS A 140 7.88 -10.62 -1.35
CA HIS A 140 8.83 -9.66 -0.77
C HIS A 140 9.86 -9.15 -1.78
N ASP A 141 9.52 -9.11 -3.07
CA ASP A 141 10.44 -8.63 -4.12
C ASP A 141 10.57 -7.10 -4.19
N GLY A 142 9.89 -6.38 -3.29
CA GLY A 142 9.88 -4.92 -3.26
C GLY A 142 8.97 -4.27 -4.31
N MET A 143 8.34 -5.05 -5.19
CA MET A 143 7.46 -4.56 -6.27
C MET A 143 5.98 -4.66 -5.92
N LEU A 144 5.61 -5.58 -5.05
CA LEU A 144 4.23 -5.87 -4.73
C LEU A 144 3.78 -5.18 -3.46
N SER A 145 2.65 -4.48 -3.53
CA SER A 145 1.95 -4.04 -2.31
C SER A 145 1.36 -5.26 -1.62
N HIS A 146 1.76 -5.50 -0.39
CA HIS A 146 1.30 -6.64 0.40
C HIS A 146 1.16 -6.27 1.88
N LEU A 147 0.55 -7.14 2.65
CA LEU A 147 0.44 -7.04 4.09
C LEU A 147 1.24 -8.18 4.72
N ASP A 148 2.25 -7.82 5.51
CA ASP A 148 3.04 -8.77 6.28
C ASP A 148 2.28 -9.28 7.49
N ALA A 149 2.45 -10.57 7.77
CA ALA A 149 1.97 -11.17 9.00
C ALA A 149 2.87 -10.79 10.19
N LEU A 150 2.30 -10.73 11.39
CA LEU A 150 3.05 -10.41 12.61
C LEU A 150 4.17 -11.41 12.91
N CYS A 151 4.08 -12.63 12.40
CA CYS A 151 5.11 -13.66 12.55
C CYS A 151 6.40 -13.39 11.74
N HIS A 152 6.39 -12.41 10.82
CA HIS A 152 7.57 -12.09 10.01
C HIS A 152 8.66 -11.34 10.80
N TYR A 153 8.27 -10.65 11.89
CA TYR A 153 9.20 -9.92 12.72
C TYR A 153 9.41 -10.62 14.05
N ARG A 154 10.66 -10.79 14.42
CA ARG A 154 11.04 -11.46 15.66
C ARG A 154 12.06 -10.64 16.43
N THR A 155 12.10 -10.86 17.72
CA THR A 155 13.20 -10.49 18.60
C THR A 155 13.80 -11.74 19.22
N GLU A 156 14.98 -11.64 19.82
CA GLU A 156 15.61 -12.73 20.57
C GLU A 156 15.57 -12.39 22.06
N ILE A 157 14.95 -13.26 22.83
CA ILE A 157 14.85 -13.15 24.28
C ILE A 157 15.37 -14.47 24.87
N ASP A 158 16.43 -14.39 25.67
CA ASP A 158 17.05 -15.54 26.32
C ASP A 158 17.47 -16.68 25.38
N GLY A 159 17.84 -16.33 24.13
CA GLY A 159 18.24 -17.27 23.08
C GLY A 159 17.08 -17.90 22.30
N GLU A 160 15.86 -17.50 22.58
CA GLU A 160 14.67 -17.96 21.87
C GLU A 160 14.15 -16.86 20.91
N TYR A 161 13.68 -17.25 19.73
CA TYR A 161 13.03 -16.33 18.80
C TYR A 161 11.56 -16.13 19.14
N ILE A 162 11.25 -14.92 19.52
CA ILE A 162 9.92 -14.51 19.99
C ILE A 162 9.33 -13.51 19.00
N ILE A 163 8.07 -13.67 18.70
CA ILE A 163 7.27 -12.78 17.84
C ILE A 163 6.23 -12.03 18.68
N PHE A 164 5.41 -11.20 18.05
CA PHE A 164 4.43 -10.35 18.71
C PHE A 164 3.69 -11.10 19.84
N ASN A 165 3.42 -10.40 20.93
CA ASN A 165 2.67 -10.87 22.10
C ASN A 165 3.29 -12.04 22.84
N GLY A 166 4.61 -12.30 22.66
CA GLY A 166 5.35 -13.33 23.36
C GLY A 166 5.22 -14.75 22.78
N TYR A 167 4.64 -14.88 21.59
CA TYR A 167 4.59 -16.19 20.94
C TYR A 167 5.97 -16.64 20.47
N PRO A 168 6.33 -17.92 20.58
CA PRO A 168 7.52 -18.46 19.94
C PRO A 168 7.33 -18.44 18.42
N GLN A 169 8.41 -18.15 17.67
CA GLN A 169 8.34 -18.18 16.21
C GLN A 169 8.40 -19.61 15.67
N ASN A 170 7.25 -20.20 15.42
CA ASN A 170 7.12 -21.54 14.84
C ASN A 170 6.85 -21.43 13.33
N LEU A 171 7.89 -21.69 12.53
CA LEU A 171 7.79 -21.68 11.07
C LEU A 171 7.66 -23.11 10.53
N THR A 172 6.72 -23.29 9.60
CA THR A 172 6.55 -24.52 8.85
C THR A 172 6.96 -24.30 7.39
N ALA A 173 6.99 -25.37 6.60
CA ALA A 173 7.26 -25.27 5.17
C ALA A 173 6.18 -24.47 4.38
N THR A 174 5.02 -24.23 4.99
CA THR A 174 3.87 -23.59 4.34
C THR A 174 3.38 -22.34 5.06
N GLY A 175 4.08 -21.87 6.09
CA GLY A 175 3.75 -20.64 6.80
C GLY A 175 4.02 -20.70 8.30
N CYS A 176 3.51 -19.73 9.03
CA CYS A 176 3.59 -19.65 10.48
C CYS A 176 2.44 -20.42 11.14
N GLU A 177 2.70 -21.04 12.29
CA GLU A 177 1.65 -21.67 13.08
C GLU A 177 0.80 -20.62 13.82
N ASP A 178 1.46 -19.60 14.38
CA ASP A 178 0.84 -18.49 15.07
C ASP A 178 1.09 -17.18 14.36
N LEU A 179 0.23 -16.20 14.58
CA LEU A 179 0.35 -14.84 14.04
C LEU A 179 0.45 -14.79 12.51
N ALA A 180 -0.03 -15.84 11.83
CA ALA A 180 -0.13 -15.92 10.38
C ALA A 180 -1.18 -14.92 9.86
N ILE A 181 -1.11 -14.60 8.57
CA ILE A 181 -1.97 -13.58 7.95
C ILE A 181 -3.47 -13.91 8.07
N ASP A 182 -3.84 -15.18 8.03
CA ASP A 182 -5.22 -15.64 8.17
C ASP A 182 -5.77 -15.44 9.61
N ARG A 183 -4.91 -15.38 10.63
CA ARG A 183 -5.28 -15.08 12.01
C ARG A 183 -5.63 -13.61 12.22
N MET A 184 -5.09 -12.74 11.40
CA MET A 184 -5.29 -11.29 11.51
C MET A 184 -6.71 -10.86 11.12
N GLY A 185 -7.49 -11.71 10.42
CA GLY A 185 -8.87 -11.44 10.01
C GLY A 185 -9.07 -11.38 8.50
N THR A 186 -10.31 -11.19 8.06
CA THR A 186 -10.70 -11.38 6.65
C THR A 186 -10.71 -10.11 5.82
N SER A 187 -10.72 -8.92 6.43
CA SER A 187 -10.75 -7.65 5.69
C SER A 187 -10.38 -6.47 6.59
N TYR A 188 -9.78 -5.47 5.98
CA TYR A 188 -9.42 -4.22 6.64
C TYR A 188 -9.98 -3.06 5.83
N VAL A 189 -11.02 -2.42 6.36
CA VAL A 189 -11.58 -1.20 5.80
C VAL A 189 -11.58 -0.13 6.87
N THR A 190 -10.75 0.88 6.69
CA THR A 190 -10.60 1.96 7.66
C THR A 190 -10.13 3.24 6.96
N ARG A 191 -10.08 4.34 7.71
CA ARG A 191 -9.46 5.57 7.27
C ARG A 191 -7.94 5.41 7.31
N GLY A 192 -7.25 5.77 6.23
CA GLY A 192 -5.81 5.98 6.18
C GLY A 192 -5.45 7.45 6.38
N ILE A 193 -4.21 7.70 6.74
CA ILE A 193 -3.58 9.03 6.77
C ILE A 193 -2.35 8.92 5.87
N LEU A 194 -2.25 9.82 4.89
CA LEU A 194 -1.03 9.98 4.12
C LEU A 194 -0.12 10.96 4.85
N VAL A 195 1.09 10.53 5.15
CA VAL A 195 2.14 11.36 5.74
C VAL A 195 3.26 11.47 4.69
N ASP A 196 3.29 12.59 3.97
CA ASP A 196 4.22 12.83 2.87
C ASP A 196 5.48 13.53 3.40
N MET A 197 6.45 12.75 3.86
CA MET A 197 7.71 13.27 4.38
C MET A 197 8.56 13.97 3.31
N PRO A 198 8.66 13.50 2.06
CA PRO A 198 9.30 14.27 0.99
C PRO A 198 8.70 15.66 0.85
N LEU A 199 7.37 15.77 0.85
CA LEU A 199 6.68 17.05 0.78
C LEU A 199 7.01 17.93 1.96
N LEU A 200 6.95 17.43 3.18
CA LEU A 200 7.31 18.17 4.40
C LEU A 200 8.75 18.71 4.35
N ARG A 201 9.69 17.89 3.86
CA ARG A 201 11.11 18.23 3.78
C ARG A 201 11.49 18.99 2.50
N GLY A 202 10.55 19.22 1.58
CA GLY A 202 10.80 19.93 0.32
C GLY A 202 11.73 19.20 -0.63
N VAL A 203 11.73 17.87 -0.65
CA VAL A 203 12.52 17.00 -1.51
C VAL A 203 11.62 16.14 -2.38
N GLU A 204 12.16 15.62 -3.50
CA GLU A 204 11.38 14.78 -4.42
C GLU A 204 11.16 13.37 -3.85
N TRP A 205 12.13 12.84 -3.12
CA TRP A 205 12.09 11.56 -2.40
C TRP A 205 13.02 11.60 -1.19
N LEU A 206 12.86 10.65 -0.28
CA LEU A 206 13.81 10.43 0.80
C LEU A 206 14.95 9.54 0.31
N ASP A 207 16.19 9.89 0.65
CA ASP A 207 17.32 8.99 0.41
C ASP A 207 17.15 7.68 1.18
N PRO A 208 17.64 6.55 0.65
CA PRO A 208 17.63 5.27 1.36
C PRO A 208 18.24 5.41 2.76
N SER A 209 17.65 4.74 3.73
CA SER A 209 18.06 4.78 5.14
C SER A 209 17.86 6.14 5.85
N THR A 210 17.11 7.05 5.27
CA THR A 210 16.69 8.28 5.97
C THR A 210 15.66 7.93 7.04
N PRO A 211 15.95 8.15 8.32
CA PRO A 211 15.00 7.84 9.38
C PRO A 211 13.86 8.87 9.43
N ILE A 212 12.72 8.45 9.92
CA ILE A 212 11.58 9.28 10.28
C ILE A 212 11.34 9.11 11.77
N TYR A 213 11.37 10.23 12.50
CA TYR A 213 11.19 10.26 13.95
C TYR A 213 9.82 10.83 14.32
N ILE A 214 9.51 10.79 15.61
CA ILE A 214 8.24 11.33 16.12
C ILE A 214 8.12 12.84 15.87
N GLU A 215 9.25 13.55 15.90
CA GLU A 215 9.33 14.98 15.62
C GLU A 215 8.89 15.31 14.19
N ASP A 216 9.20 14.46 13.23
CA ASP A 216 8.75 14.59 11.85
C ASP A 216 7.22 14.44 11.73
N LEU A 217 6.65 13.48 12.47
CA LEU A 217 5.20 13.27 12.49
C LEU A 217 4.49 14.44 13.14
N LEU A 218 5.04 15.00 14.22
CA LEU A 218 4.51 16.20 14.88
C LEU A 218 4.58 17.42 13.95
N ALA A 219 5.70 17.57 13.23
CA ALA A 219 5.84 18.65 12.24
C ALA A 219 4.84 18.49 11.08
N TRP A 220 4.54 17.26 10.67
CA TRP A 220 3.52 16.99 9.66
C TRP A 220 2.10 17.34 10.14
N GLU A 221 1.79 17.16 11.43
CA GLU A 221 0.49 17.56 11.99
C GLU A 221 0.29 19.08 12.00
N GLU A 222 1.38 19.84 12.03
CA GLU A 222 1.36 21.31 12.00
C GLU A 222 1.43 21.88 10.57
N PHE A 223 1.83 21.07 9.58
CA PHE A 223 1.99 21.44 8.17
C PHE A 223 0.65 21.55 7.45
#